data_e1e221b02c852b0318eff21455f8b85c
#
_entry.id   e1e221b02c852b0318eff21455f8b85c
#
_cell.length_a   1.000
_cell.length_b   1.000
_cell.length_c   1.000
_cell.angle_alpha   90.00
_cell.angle_beta   90.00
_cell.angle_gamma   90.00
#
_symmetry.space_group_name_H-M   'P 1'
#
loop_
_entity.id
_entity.type
_entity.pdbx_description
1 polymer ?
#
loop_
_entity_poly.entity_id
_entity_poly.type
_entity_poly.pdbx_seq_one_letter_code
_entity_poly.pdbx_strand_id
1 'polypeptide(L)'
;MISYILHDGIMKASYDTWLLYHKNDFIENDEIIIHFADKLKHDIAGFCNIDRKLLDKQEIKENYYYNFKTGIVSTNIKDVFYVVDNCNDAILKYNDFAEYLVLYSNNISIKIRVLLQYYGTEVIRNKFWQEAFIRYTMNKAFDIKNSKGQCIIADARFDNDECKAIRDCGGMIIRVDRKFNNNDNHESEQIKISQDDYVIDNTGTLVGLFYKVLKFVTDYMV
;
A
#
# COMPACT_ATOMS: atom_id res chain seq x y z
N MET A 1 0.13 18.34 0.92
CA MET A 1 -0.71 17.39 0.19
C MET A 1 -1.66 16.63 1.12
N ILE A 2 -1.22 15.98 2.18
CA ILE A 2 -2.12 15.37 3.18
C ILE A 2 -2.95 16.45 3.90
N SER A 3 -2.37 17.60 4.23
CA SER A 3 -3.14 18.75 4.71
C SER A 3 -4.23 19.19 3.73
N TYR A 4 -3.99 19.08 2.42
CA TYR A 4 -4.98 19.36 1.38
C TYR A 4 -6.08 18.31 1.33
N ILE A 5 -5.74 17.05 1.43
CA ILE A 5 -6.71 15.93 1.43
C ILE A 5 -7.53 15.92 2.73
N LEU A 6 -6.92 16.28 3.87
CA LEU A 6 -7.60 16.41 5.16
C LEU A 6 -8.39 17.72 5.28
N HIS A 7 -7.94 18.79 4.57
CA HIS A 7 -8.53 20.12 4.69
C HIS A 7 -9.86 20.27 3.96
N ASP A 8 -10.04 19.59 2.86
CA ASP A 8 -11.19 19.91 2.00
C ASP A 8 -12.16 18.77 1.81
N GLY A 9 -12.27 17.73 2.49
CA GLY A 9 -13.37 16.74 2.33
C GLY A 9 -14.10 16.78 0.96
N ILE A 10 -13.74 17.72 0.08
CA ILE A 10 -14.37 18.19 -1.14
C ILE A 10 -13.40 18.23 -2.32
N MET A 11 -12.19 17.70 -2.23
CA MET A 11 -11.45 17.55 -3.47
C MET A 11 -12.05 16.41 -4.31
N LYS A 12 -13.12 16.75 -5.03
CA LYS A 12 -13.42 16.18 -6.33
C LYS A 12 -12.32 16.60 -7.34
N ALA A 13 -11.06 16.45 -6.97
CA ALA A 13 -10.02 16.43 -7.96
C ALA A 13 -10.31 15.21 -8.81
N SER A 14 -10.56 15.42 -10.10
CA SER A 14 -10.67 14.32 -11.03
C SER A 14 -9.39 13.48 -10.93
N TYR A 15 -9.48 12.20 -11.17
CA TYR A 15 -8.33 11.30 -11.30
C TYR A 15 -7.21 11.92 -12.14
N ASP A 16 -7.58 12.61 -13.22
CA ASP A 16 -6.64 13.30 -14.11
C ASP A 16 -5.82 14.37 -13.39
N THR A 17 -6.43 15.12 -12.48
CA THR A 17 -5.71 16.12 -11.66
C THR A 17 -4.78 15.42 -10.68
N TRP A 18 -5.21 14.35 -10.04
CA TRP A 18 -4.36 13.56 -9.13
C TRP A 18 -3.19 12.92 -9.88
N LEU A 19 -3.40 12.33 -11.07
CA LEU A 19 -2.35 11.81 -11.94
C LEU A 19 -1.39 12.91 -12.40
N LEU A 20 -1.89 14.11 -12.72
CA LEU A 20 -1.06 15.22 -13.19
C LEU A 20 -0.05 15.66 -12.12
N TYR A 21 -0.47 15.72 -10.86
CA TYR A 21 0.41 16.03 -9.74
C TYR A 21 1.45 14.95 -9.46
N HIS A 22 1.18 13.71 -9.85
CA HIS A 22 2.04 12.56 -9.58
C HIS A 22 2.73 11.98 -10.82
N LYS A 23 2.59 12.65 -11.98
CA LYS A 23 3.17 12.19 -13.24
C LYS A 23 4.70 12.01 -13.18
N ASN A 24 5.38 12.82 -12.37
CA ASN A 24 6.84 12.73 -12.21
C ASN A 24 7.28 11.63 -11.23
N ASP A 25 6.37 11.06 -10.45
CA ASP A 25 6.66 9.96 -9.53
C ASP A 25 6.87 8.62 -10.28
N PHE A 26 6.63 8.60 -11.59
CA PHE A 26 6.67 7.39 -12.43
C PHE A 26 8.05 7.05 -13.01
N ILE A 27 9.07 7.92 -12.88
CA ILE A 27 10.21 7.91 -13.81
C ILE A 27 11.45 7.16 -13.31
N GLU A 28 11.53 6.68 -12.07
CA GLU A 28 12.84 6.29 -11.51
C GLU A 28 13.14 4.82 -11.26
N ASN A 29 12.37 3.85 -11.72
CA ASN A 29 12.77 2.47 -11.47
C ASN A 29 12.83 1.63 -12.76
N ASP A 30 14.03 1.12 -13.09
CA ASP A 30 14.26 0.04 -14.05
C ASP A 30 13.62 -1.30 -13.59
N GLU A 31 12.86 -1.28 -12.52
CA GLU A 31 12.24 -2.43 -11.91
C GLU A 31 10.99 -2.85 -12.68
N ILE A 32 10.92 -4.12 -13.03
CA ILE A 32 9.72 -4.77 -13.59
C ILE A 32 8.75 -5.20 -12.50
N ILE A 33 9.15 -5.12 -11.22
CA ILE A 33 8.34 -5.51 -10.05
C ILE A 33 7.83 -4.24 -9.37
N ILE A 34 6.51 -4.15 -9.22
CA ILE A 34 5.83 -3.05 -8.53
C ILE A 34 4.81 -3.59 -7.52
N HIS A 35 4.29 -2.70 -6.68
CA HIS A 35 3.32 -3.03 -5.64
C HIS A 35 2.15 -2.05 -5.65
N PHE A 36 0.93 -2.51 -5.32
CA PHE A 36 -0.21 -1.61 -5.09
C PHE A 36 0.06 -0.62 -3.96
N ALA A 37 0.84 -1.04 -2.96
CA ALA A 37 1.22 -0.20 -1.83
C ALA A 37 2.34 0.82 -2.14
N ASP A 38 2.96 0.82 -3.32
CA ASP A 38 4.10 1.71 -3.63
C ASP A 38 3.72 3.18 -3.55
N LYS A 39 2.59 3.56 -4.16
CA LYS A 39 2.11 4.95 -4.12
C LYS A 39 1.75 5.38 -2.70
N LEU A 40 1.07 4.53 -1.94
CA LEU A 40 0.76 4.77 -0.53
C LEU A 40 2.03 5.05 0.29
N LYS A 41 3.04 4.21 0.14
CA LYS A 41 4.30 4.36 0.86
C LYS A 41 5.07 5.61 0.41
N HIS A 42 5.04 5.94 -0.88
CA HIS A 42 5.65 7.17 -1.40
C HIS A 42 5.02 8.41 -0.78
N ASP A 43 3.69 8.47 -0.73
CA ASP A 43 2.96 9.60 -0.15
C ASP A 43 3.28 9.78 1.34
N ILE A 44 3.28 8.68 2.10
CA ILE A 44 3.60 8.71 3.53
C ILE A 44 5.08 9.06 3.78
N ALA A 45 6.00 8.55 2.95
CA ALA A 45 7.42 8.91 3.06
C ALA A 45 7.63 10.42 2.84
N GLY A 46 7.00 10.98 1.81
CA GLY A 46 7.02 12.42 1.54
C GLY A 46 6.39 13.24 2.68
N PHE A 47 5.27 12.78 3.22
CA PHE A 47 4.63 13.42 4.36
C PHE A 47 5.50 13.40 5.62
N CYS A 48 6.11 12.26 5.93
CA CYS A 48 6.96 12.09 7.10
C CYS A 48 8.38 12.63 6.89
N ASN A 49 8.72 13.07 5.68
CA ASN A 49 10.07 13.50 5.29
C ASN A 49 11.15 12.43 5.60
N ILE A 50 10.88 11.19 5.21
CA ILE A 50 11.79 10.05 5.36
C ILE A 50 12.04 9.37 4.01
N ASP A 51 13.14 8.61 3.90
CA ASP A 51 13.40 7.79 2.72
C ASP A 51 12.29 6.74 2.55
N ARG A 52 11.72 6.65 1.31
CA ARG A 52 10.70 5.69 0.93
C ARG A 52 11.08 4.24 1.29
N LYS A 53 12.36 3.87 1.12
CA LYS A 53 12.89 2.53 1.41
C LYS A 53 12.76 2.13 2.88
N LEU A 54 12.68 3.08 3.78
CA LEU A 54 12.47 2.80 5.21
C LEU A 54 11.09 2.17 5.45
N LEU A 55 10.08 2.53 4.65
CA LEU A 55 8.73 1.96 4.78
C LEU A 55 8.60 0.51 4.29
N ASP A 56 9.64 -0.07 3.70
CA ASP A 56 9.69 -1.50 3.41
C ASP A 56 10.15 -2.33 4.61
N LYS A 57 10.84 -1.70 5.56
CA LYS A 57 11.31 -2.35 6.77
C LYS A 57 10.18 -2.54 7.78
N GLN A 58 9.96 -3.79 8.21
CA GLN A 58 8.95 -4.11 9.22
C GLN A 58 9.20 -3.38 10.54
N GLU A 59 10.46 -3.29 10.96
CA GLU A 59 10.87 -2.59 12.17
C GLU A 59 10.39 -1.13 12.20
N ILE A 60 10.56 -0.40 11.10
CA ILE A 60 10.13 1.01 11.01
C ILE A 60 8.61 1.12 11.14
N LYS A 61 7.87 0.25 10.49
CA LYS A 61 6.40 0.27 10.55
C LYS A 61 5.87 -0.03 11.95
N GLU A 62 6.53 -0.93 12.69
CA GLU A 62 6.02 -1.41 13.98
C GLU A 62 6.53 -0.62 15.19
N ASN A 63 7.72 -0.05 15.11
CA ASN A 63 8.37 0.53 16.27
C ASN A 63 8.58 2.05 16.18
N TYR A 64 8.28 2.67 15.04
CA TYR A 64 8.46 4.10 14.85
C TYR A 64 7.13 4.84 14.77
N TYR A 65 7.16 6.08 15.23
CA TYR A 65 6.02 6.97 15.33
C TYR A 65 6.33 8.30 14.66
N TYR A 66 5.38 8.85 13.93
CA TYR A 66 5.42 10.21 13.42
C TYR A 66 4.79 11.15 14.45
N ASN A 67 5.53 12.15 14.89
CA ASN A 67 5.03 13.17 15.80
C ASN A 67 4.54 14.39 15.02
N PHE A 68 3.26 14.70 15.16
CA PHE A 68 2.64 15.81 14.40
C PHE A 68 3.17 17.18 14.77
N LYS A 69 3.54 17.39 16.03
CA LYS A 69 4.04 18.69 16.50
C LYS A 69 5.45 18.99 15.99
N THR A 70 6.31 17.97 15.98
CA THR A 70 7.73 18.15 15.61
C THR A 70 8.03 17.80 14.16
N GLY A 71 7.13 17.06 13.48
CA GLY A 71 7.35 16.52 12.14
C GLY A 71 8.43 15.42 12.10
N ILE A 72 8.78 14.81 13.24
CA ILE A 72 9.89 13.85 13.34
C ILE A 72 9.34 12.43 13.49
N VAL A 73 9.99 11.48 12.78
CA VAL A 73 9.78 10.05 12.94
C VAL A 73 10.84 9.50 13.90
N SER A 74 10.41 8.91 15.01
CA SER A 74 11.31 8.35 16.01
C SER A 74 10.68 7.21 16.83
N THR A 75 11.49 6.50 17.59
CA THR A 75 11.02 5.55 18.61
C THR A 75 10.78 6.21 19.97
N ASN A 76 11.20 7.47 20.12
CA ASN A 76 11.07 8.19 21.38
C ASN A 76 9.69 8.85 21.50
N ILE A 77 8.85 8.28 22.36
CA ILE A 77 7.49 8.76 22.66
C ILE A 77 7.32 9.22 24.11
N LYS A 78 8.43 9.40 24.86
CA LYS A 78 8.36 9.67 26.31
C LYS A 78 7.63 10.97 26.66
N ASP A 79 7.79 12.00 25.84
CA ASP A 79 7.19 13.31 26.08
C ASP A 79 5.94 13.57 25.23
N VAL A 80 5.37 12.51 24.66
CA VAL A 80 4.19 12.60 23.78
C VAL A 80 2.94 12.61 24.66
N PHE A 81 2.03 13.54 24.41
CA PHE A 81 0.77 13.65 25.14
C PHE A 81 -0.16 12.48 24.86
N TYR A 82 -0.22 12.03 23.61
CA TYR A 82 -1.04 10.91 23.19
C TYR A 82 -0.37 10.10 22.08
N VAL A 83 -0.47 8.78 22.19
CA VAL A 83 0.08 7.83 21.20
C VAL A 83 -1.07 7.10 20.52
N VAL A 84 -1.04 7.04 19.18
CA VAL A 84 -2.02 6.34 18.36
C VAL A 84 -1.40 5.05 17.84
N ASP A 85 -1.74 3.93 18.46
CA ASP A 85 -1.18 2.61 18.18
C ASP A 85 -2.07 1.70 17.33
N ASN A 86 -3.33 2.06 17.14
CA ASN A 86 -4.28 1.26 16.38
C ASN A 86 -5.17 2.13 15.48
N CYS A 87 -5.79 1.49 14.48
CA CYS A 87 -6.58 2.18 13.47
C CYS A 87 -7.87 2.79 14.02
N ASN A 88 -8.50 2.17 15.02
CA ASN A 88 -9.74 2.69 15.60
C ASN A 88 -9.49 4.02 16.31
N ASP A 89 -8.39 4.13 17.05
CA ASP A 89 -7.99 5.40 17.67
C ASP A 89 -7.68 6.46 16.60
N ALA A 90 -7.05 6.07 15.49
CA ALA A 90 -6.80 6.96 14.36
C ALA A 90 -8.12 7.46 13.76
N ILE A 91 -9.09 6.59 13.50
CA ILE A 91 -10.41 6.94 12.97
C ILE A 91 -11.12 7.93 13.89
N LEU A 92 -11.13 7.68 15.18
CA LEU A 92 -11.76 8.57 16.16
C LEU A 92 -11.11 9.96 16.23
N LYS A 93 -9.78 10.02 16.05
CA LYS A 93 -9.01 11.26 16.18
C LYS A 93 -8.94 12.09 14.90
N TYR A 94 -9.01 11.45 13.72
CA TYR A 94 -8.78 12.13 12.43
C TYR A 94 -10.04 12.35 11.60
N ASN A 95 -11.18 11.85 12.04
CA ASN A 95 -12.43 12.01 11.28
C ASN A 95 -12.98 13.44 11.26
N ASP A 96 -12.54 14.28 12.18
CA ASP A 96 -12.99 15.66 12.25
C ASP A 96 -11.82 16.64 12.05
N PHE A 97 -11.98 17.63 11.18
CA PHE A 97 -10.94 18.61 10.86
C PHE A 97 -10.54 19.45 12.09
N ALA A 98 -11.50 19.74 12.96
CA ALA A 98 -11.23 20.43 14.23
C ALA A 98 -10.27 19.64 15.12
N GLU A 99 -10.34 18.31 15.08
CA GLU A 99 -9.42 17.43 15.80
C GLU A 99 -8.01 17.41 15.18
N TYR A 100 -7.88 17.61 13.87
CA TYR A 100 -6.56 17.71 13.24
C TYR A 100 -5.74 18.89 13.81
N LEU A 101 -6.37 20.03 14.01
CA LEU A 101 -5.72 21.19 14.65
C LEU A 101 -5.31 20.88 16.10
N VAL A 102 -6.13 20.14 16.83
CA VAL A 102 -5.83 19.65 18.19
C VAL A 102 -4.64 18.67 18.17
N LEU A 103 -4.59 17.76 17.19
CA LEU A 103 -3.47 16.82 17.01
C LEU A 103 -2.14 17.56 16.79
N TYR A 104 -2.16 18.56 15.93
CA TYR A 104 -0.98 19.36 15.62
C TYR A 104 -0.48 20.18 16.83
N SER A 105 -1.41 20.66 17.65
CA SER A 105 -1.08 21.45 18.85
C SER A 105 -0.68 20.63 20.07
N ASN A 106 -1.19 19.38 20.20
CA ASN A 106 -1.13 18.58 21.43
C ASN A 106 0.01 17.54 21.49
N ASN A 107 1.02 17.61 20.65
CA ASN A 107 2.16 16.70 20.67
C ASN A 107 1.72 15.22 20.60
N ILE A 108 0.93 14.88 19.57
CA ILE A 108 0.43 13.53 19.32
C ILE A 108 1.37 12.79 18.37
N SER A 109 1.59 11.52 18.64
CA SER A 109 2.38 10.65 17.77
C SER A 109 1.54 9.46 17.29
N ILE A 110 1.67 9.15 16.01
CA ILE A 110 1.01 8.01 15.37
C ILE A 110 2.04 6.99 14.92
N LYS A 111 1.80 5.71 15.23
CA LYS A 111 2.61 4.61 14.72
C LYS A 111 2.62 4.61 13.18
N ILE A 112 3.77 4.40 12.57
CA ILE A 112 3.90 4.44 11.10
C ILE A 112 2.98 3.43 10.41
N ARG A 113 2.83 2.21 10.95
CA ARG A 113 1.87 1.22 10.42
C ARG A 113 0.43 1.75 10.43
N VAL A 114 0.02 2.35 11.53
CA VAL A 114 -1.33 2.91 11.68
C VAL A 114 -1.55 4.07 10.72
N LEU A 115 -0.55 4.93 10.54
CA LEU A 115 -0.60 6.03 9.57
C LEU A 115 -0.79 5.52 8.13
N LEU A 116 -0.05 4.46 7.73
CA LEU A 116 -0.21 3.81 6.44
C LEU A 116 -1.62 3.24 6.25
N GLN A 117 -2.13 2.50 7.24
CA GLN A 117 -3.46 1.89 7.19
C GLN A 117 -4.56 2.95 7.11
N TYR A 118 -4.50 3.96 7.98
CA TYR A 118 -5.48 5.04 8.02
C TYR A 118 -5.50 5.84 6.72
N TYR A 119 -4.35 6.27 6.23
CA TYR A 119 -4.26 7.02 4.98
C TYR A 119 -4.74 6.18 3.78
N GLY A 120 -4.29 4.94 3.68
CA GLY A 120 -4.65 4.07 2.56
C GLY A 120 -6.12 3.72 2.51
N THR A 121 -6.73 3.42 3.65
CA THR A 121 -8.12 2.96 3.73
C THR A 121 -9.07 4.12 3.98
N GLU A 122 -8.93 4.82 5.12
CA GLU A 122 -9.94 5.79 5.54
C GLU A 122 -9.90 7.08 4.71
N VAL A 123 -8.71 7.52 4.32
CA VAL A 123 -8.57 8.76 3.55
C VAL A 123 -8.73 8.48 2.06
N ILE A 124 -7.89 7.62 1.47
CA ILE A 124 -7.89 7.45 0.02
C ILE A 124 -9.06 6.59 -0.45
N ARG A 125 -9.17 5.33 0.03
CA ARG A 125 -10.20 4.41 -0.49
C ARG A 125 -11.61 4.84 -0.12
N ASN A 126 -11.85 5.22 1.14
CA ASN A 126 -13.21 5.47 1.63
C ASN A 126 -13.71 6.89 1.34
N LYS A 127 -12.84 7.90 1.42
CA LYS A 127 -13.27 9.31 1.30
C LYS A 127 -12.94 9.94 -0.05
N PHE A 128 -11.83 9.52 -0.67
CA PHE A 128 -11.38 10.13 -1.91
C PHE A 128 -11.82 9.30 -3.12
N TRP A 129 -11.27 8.10 -3.29
CA TRP A 129 -11.58 7.22 -4.41
C TRP A 129 -11.10 5.79 -4.18
N GLN A 130 -12.03 4.84 -4.16
CA GLN A 130 -11.76 3.43 -3.86
C GLN A 130 -10.71 2.81 -4.79
N GLU A 131 -10.72 3.17 -6.08
CA GLU A 131 -9.83 2.60 -7.10
C GLU A 131 -8.52 3.40 -7.30
N ALA A 132 -8.24 4.46 -6.52
CA ALA A 132 -7.13 5.35 -6.79
C ALA A 132 -5.78 4.62 -6.91
N PHE A 133 -5.45 3.77 -5.95
CA PHE A 133 -4.20 3.01 -5.98
C PHE A 133 -4.18 1.95 -7.09
N ILE A 134 -5.33 1.33 -7.38
CA ILE A 134 -5.46 0.32 -8.43
C ILE A 134 -5.14 0.96 -9.78
N ARG A 135 -5.81 2.07 -10.12
CA ARG A 135 -5.59 2.76 -11.39
C ARG A 135 -4.18 3.30 -11.53
N TYR A 136 -3.63 3.86 -10.44
CA TYR A 136 -2.24 4.29 -10.43
C TYR A 136 -1.29 3.14 -10.77
N THR A 137 -1.41 2.01 -10.08
CA THR A 137 -0.54 0.85 -10.27
C THR A 137 -0.72 0.21 -11.64
N MET A 138 -1.97 0.09 -12.12
CA MET A 138 -2.24 -0.46 -13.44
C MET A 138 -1.67 0.41 -14.57
N ASN A 139 -1.78 1.74 -14.49
CA ASN A 139 -1.15 2.63 -15.47
C ASN A 139 0.37 2.46 -15.48
N LYS A 140 1.00 2.43 -14.30
CA LYS A 140 2.44 2.15 -14.19
C LYS A 140 2.82 0.77 -14.76
N ALA A 141 1.99 -0.25 -14.50
CA ALA A 141 2.20 -1.59 -15.05
C ALA A 141 2.15 -1.60 -16.58
N PHE A 142 1.23 -0.85 -17.19
CA PHE A 142 1.18 -0.71 -18.66
C PHE A 142 2.42 -0.02 -19.22
N ASP A 143 2.91 1.04 -18.59
CA ASP A 143 4.10 1.74 -19.02
C ASP A 143 5.34 0.82 -18.95
N ILE A 144 5.47 0.05 -17.86
CA ILE A 144 6.54 -0.94 -17.70
C ILE A 144 6.39 -2.06 -18.74
N LYS A 145 5.20 -2.61 -18.93
CA LYS A 145 4.95 -3.66 -19.92
C LYS A 145 5.31 -3.19 -21.33
N ASN A 146 4.94 -1.95 -21.69
CA ASN A 146 5.24 -1.39 -23.01
C ASN A 146 6.75 -1.16 -23.23
N SER A 147 7.49 -0.81 -22.20
CA SER A 147 8.93 -0.53 -22.29
C SER A 147 9.83 -1.75 -22.06
N LYS A 148 9.41 -2.69 -21.22
CA LYS A 148 10.22 -3.86 -20.78
C LYS A 148 9.62 -5.21 -21.19
N GLY A 149 8.44 -5.23 -21.83
CA GLY A 149 7.75 -6.45 -22.27
C GLY A 149 6.92 -7.15 -21.21
N GLN A 150 7.22 -6.95 -19.92
CA GLN A 150 6.51 -7.57 -18.80
C GLN A 150 6.50 -6.67 -17.56
N CYS A 151 5.51 -6.87 -16.69
CA CYS A 151 5.42 -6.24 -15.36
C CYS A 151 4.88 -7.25 -14.36
N ILE A 152 5.41 -7.24 -13.15
CA ILE A 152 5.00 -8.09 -12.04
C ILE A 152 4.45 -7.19 -10.93
N ILE A 153 3.22 -7.46 -10.46
CA ILE A 153 2.63 -6.81 -9.29
C ILE A 153 2.67 -7.81 -8.14
N ALA A 154 3.48 -7.52 -7.10
CA ALA A 154 3.88 -8.53 -6.09
C ALA A 154 2.99 -8.60 -4.84
N ASP A 155 1.98 -7.72 -4.70
CA ASP A 155 1.18 -7.62 -3.47
C ASP A 155 -0.34 -7.53 -3.70
N ALA A 156 -0.85 -8.09 -4.79
CA ALA A 156 -2.30 -8.16 -5.03
C ALA A 156 -2.99 -8.98 -3.92
N ARG A 157 -3.98 -8.40 -3.25
CA ARG A 157 -4.65 -9.00 -2.08
C ARG A 157 -6.16 -9.05 -2.20
N PHE A 158 -6.78 -8.09 -2.88
CA PHE A 158 -8.23 -7.96 -2.94
C PHE A 158 -8.75 -8.54 -4.26
N ASP A 159 -9.46 -9.69 -4.16
CA ASP A 159 -9.92 -10.43 -5.34
C ASP A 159 -10.87 -9.61 -6.23
N ASN A 160 -11.83 -8.94 -5.62
CA ASN A 160 -12.85 -8.18 -6.35
C ASN A 160 -12.34 -6.85 -6.93
N ASP A 161 -11.23 -6.33 -6.45
CA ASP A 161 -10.67 -5.04 -6.85
C ASP A 161 -9.35 -5.21 -7.61
N GLU A 162 -8.28 -5.55 -6.89
CA GLU A 162 -6.91 -5.61 -7.42
C GLU A 162 -6.72 -6.76 -8.41
N CYS A 163 -7.07 -7.99 -7.99
CA CYS A 163 -6.95 -9.16 -8.86
C CYS A 163 -7.89 -9.07 -10.06
N LYS A 164 -9.11 -8.54 -9.87
CA LYS A 164 -10.02 -8.28 -10.97
C LYS A 164 -9.43 -7.31 -11.99
N ALA A 165 -8.85 -6.19 -11.54
CA ALA A 165 -8.24 -5.22 -12.44
C ALA A 165 -7.10 -5.82 -13.28
N ILE A 166 -6.27 -6.69 -12.67
CA ILE A 166 -5.21 -7.41 -13.38
C ILE A 166 -5.81 -8.35 -14.43
N ARG A 167 -6.83 -9.15 -14.08
CA ARG A 167 -7.48 -10.10 -15.02
C ARG A 167 -8.18 -9.36 -16.16
N ASP A 168 -8.89 -8.28 -15.89
CA ASP A 168 -9.59 -7.45 -16.89
C ASP A 168 -8.60 -6.87 -17.92
N CYS A 169 -7.33 -6.70 -17.56
CA CYS A 169 -6.25 -6.27 -18.45
C CYS A 169 -5.50 -7.42 -19.13
N GLY A 170 -5.99 -8.66 -19.02
CA GLY A 170 -5.36 -9.86 -19.56
C GLY A 170 -4.11 -10.31 -18.80
N GLY A 171 -3.94 -9.87 -17.57
CA GLY A 171 -2.89 -10.34 -16.67
C GLY A 171 -3.26 -11.67 -16.00
N MET A 172 -2.24 -12.40 -15.54
CA MET A 172 -2.39 -13.65 -14.82
C MET A 172 -2.18 -13.43 -13.32
N ILE A 173 -2.98 -14.09 -12.49
CA ILE A 173 -2.78 -14.14 -11.04
C ILE A 173 -1.99 -15.40 -10.69
N ILE A 174 -0.90 -15.21 -9.94
CA ILE A 174 -0.12 -16.31 -9.38
C ILE A 174 -0.28 -16.27 -7.87
N ARG A 175 -0.95 -17.27 -7.34
CA ARG A 175 -1.09 -17.44 -5.90
C ARG A 175 0.02 -18.32 -5.35
N VAL A 176 0.77 -17.78 -4.37
CA VAL A 176 1.75 -18.58 -3.61
C VAL A 176 1.07 -19.04 -2.32
N ASP A 177 0.67 -20.32 -2.28
CA ASP A 177 -0.08 -20.88 -1.15
C ASP A 177 0.87 -21.49 -0.12
N ARG A 178 0.86 -20.93 1.10
CA ARG A 178 1.60 -21.45 2.23
C ARG A 178 0.62 -21.68 3.38
N LYS A 179 0.38 -22.97 3.71
CA LYS A 179 -0.46 -23.32 4.85
C LYS A 179 0.16 -22.80 6.14
N PHE A 180 -0.27 -21.63 6.58
CA PHE A 180 -0.08 -21.17 7.96
C PHE A 180 -1.37 -21.45 8.74
N ASN A 181 -1.22 -21.99 9.95
CA ASN A 181 -2.32 -22.03 10.93
C ASN A 181 -2.55 -20.63 11.51
N ASN A 182 -2.83 -19.65 10.68
CA ASN A 182 -3.21 -18.33 11.15
C ASN A 182 -4.73 -18.26 11.19
N ASN A 183 -5.27 -18.08 12.40
CA ASN A 183 -6.67 -17.69 12.64
C ASN A 183 -6.93 -16.20 12.24
N ASP A 184 -6.22 -15.70 11.25
CA ASP A 184 -6.39 -14.32 10.79
C ASP A 184 -7.54 -14.27 9.79
N ASN A 185 -8.70 -13.82 10.27
CA ASN A 185 -9.93 -13.69 9.48
C ASN A 185 -10.01 -12.38 8.68
N HIS A 186 -8.88 -11.71 8.45
CA HIS A 186 -8.89 -10.47 7.69
C HIS A 186 -9.24 -10.72 6.22
N GLU A 187 -10.08 -9.87 5.63
CA GLU A 187 -10.56 -9.99 4.25
C GLU A 187 -9.41 -10.11 3.23
N SER A 188 -8.28 -9.45 3.47
CA SER A 188 -7.08 -9.52 2.62
C SER A 188 -6.41 -10.91 2.59
N GLU A 189 -6.75 -11.81 3.52
CA GLU A 189 -6.23 -13.18 3.59
C GLU A 189 -7.20 -14.20 2.96
N GLN A 190 -8.38 -13.75 2.52
CA GLN A 190 -9.44 -14.60 1.96
C GLN A 190 -9.52 -14.52 0.43
N ILE A 191 -8.39 -14.45 -0.26
CA ILE A 191 -8.34 -14.41 -1.73
C ILE A 191 -8.97 -15.70 -2.28
N LYS A 192 -10.07 -15.56 -3.02
CA LYS A 192 -10.70 -16.67 -3.72
C LYS A 192 -9.86 -17.03 -4.94
N ILE A 193 -9.58 -18.32 -5.11
CA ILE A 193 -8.90 -18.85 -6.30
C ILE A 193 -9.92 -18.86 -7.45
N SER A 194 -9.64 -18.14 -8.53
CA SER A 194 -10.36 -18.31 -9.80
C SER A 194 -9.82 -19.56 -10.53
N GLN A 195 -10.63 -20.16 -11.41
CA GLN A 195 -10.18 -21.30 -12.22
C GLN A 195 -9.00 -20.97 -13.14
N ASP A 196 -8.84 -19.69 -13.46
CA ASP A 196 -7.79 -19.19 -14.36
C ASP A 196 -6.51 -18.77 -13.61
N ASP A 197 -6.49 -18.86 -12.28
CA ASP A 197 -5.33 -18.48 -11.46
C ASP A 197 -4.33 -19.65 -11.38
N TYR A 198 -3.03 -19.34 -11.45
CA TYR A 198 -1.98 -20.32 -11.23
C TYR A 198 -1.63 -20.41 -9.74
N VAL A 199 -1.55 -21.64 -9.21
CA VAL A 199 -1.26 -21.86 -7.78
C VAL A 199 0.11 -22.49 -7.61
N ILE A 200 1.00 -21.83 -6.88
CA ILE A 200 2.29 -22.37 -6.45
C ILE A 200 2.18 -22.78 -4.98
N ASP A 201 2.19 -24.09 -4.73
CA ASP A 201 2.25 -24.64 -3.37
C ASP A 201 3.63 -24.38 -2.74
N ASN A 202 3.67 -23.62 -1.66
CA ASN A 202 4.85 -23.24 -0.87
C ASN A 202 4.88 -23.96 0.49
N THR A 203 4.36 -25.17 0.59
CA THR A 203 4.35 -25.94 1.85
C THR A 203 5.64 -26.75 2.08
N GLY A 204 6.54 -26.80 1.09
CA GLY A 204 7.79 -27.56 1.11
C GLY A 204 9.03 -26.75 1.48
N THR A 205 10.16 -27.19 0.96
CA THR A 205 11.46 -26.53 1.12
C THR A 205 11.61 -25.34 0.16
N LEU A 206 12.53 -24.42 0.47
CA LEU A 206 12.87 -23.30 -0.41
C LEU A 206 13.35 -23.78 -1.80
N VAL A 207 14.11 -24.88 -1.84
CA VAL A 207 14.57 -25.51 -3.09
C VAL A 207 13.38 -26.03 -3.89
N GLY A 208 12.42 -26.67 -3.23
CA GLY A 208 11.18 -27.13 -3.87
C GLY A 208 10.34 -25.99 -4.44
N LEU A 209 10.24 -24.87 -3.72
CA LEU A 209 9.59 -23.66 -4.22
C LEU A 209 10.29 -23.13 -5.46
N PHE A 210 11.62 -23.03 -5.44
CA PHE A 210 12.41 -22.57 -6.59
C PHE A 210 12.11 -23.39 -7.86
N TYR A 211 12.08 -24.73 -7.78
CA TYR A 211 11.75 -25.58 -8.92
C TYR A 211 10.31 -25.37 -9.44
N LYS A 212 9.33 -25.13 -8.55
CA LYS A 212 7.95 -24.83 -8.94
C LYS A 212 7.85 -23.50 -9.68
N VAL A 213 8.57 -22.46 -9.18
CA VAL A 213 8.65 -21.16 -9.85
C VAL A 213 9.33 -21.29 -11.20
N LEU A 214 10.48 -22.01 -11.29
CA LEU A 214 11.20 -22.22 -12.54
C LEU A 214 10.32 -22.92 -13.57
N LYS A 215 9.58 -23.94 -13.16
CA LYS A 215 8.63 -24.64 -14.03
C LYS A 215 7.57 -23.67 -14.56
N PHE A 216 6.96 -22.85 -13.67
CA PHE A 216 5.99 -21.84 -14.09
C PHE A 216 6.59 -20.89 -15.16
N VAL A 217 7.78 -20.36 -14.92
CA VAL A 217 8.46 -19.46 -15.87
C VAL A 217 8.66 -20.15 -17.22
N THR A 218 9.10 -21.41 -17.23
CA THR A 218 9.31 -22.18 -18.46
C THR A 218 8.01 -22.44 -19.22
N ASP A 219 6.92 -22.73 -18.51
CA ASP A 219 5.65 -23.12 -19.11
C ASP A 219 4.84 -21.92 -19.64
N TYR A 220 5.01 -20.71 -19.06
CA TYR A 220 4.11 -19.58 -19.30
C TYR A 220 4.82 -18.25 -19.70
N MET A 221 6.11 -18.12 -19.52
CA MET A 221 6.82 -16.85 -19.75
C MET A 221 7.92 -16.96 -20.83
N VAL A 222 8.16 -18.13 -21.40
CA VAL A 222 9.03 -18.39 -22.53
C VAL A 222 8.15 -18.78 -23.72
#